data_db4eb3001b30072a026c1501c0440454
#
_entry.id   db4eb3001b30072a026c1501c0440454
#
_cell.length_a   1.000
_cell.length_b   1.000
_cell.length_c   1.000
_cell.angle_alpha   90.00
_cell.angle_beta   90.00
_cell.angle_gamma   90.00
#
_symmetry.space_group_name_H-M   'P 1'
#
loop_
_entity.id
_entity.type
_entity.pdbx_description
1 polymer ?
#
loop_
_entity_poly.entity_id
_entity_poly.type
_entity_poly.pdbx_seq_one_letter_code
_entity_poly.pdbx_strand_id
1 'polypeptide(L)'
;MKHTRLTLLLAVLLSATAVWALTPERYLHVRVTNPSTHELVRVNLPLSLAEKVIPAINEGELRDGKVQVGDFRADNVNIKMILDAVKTAPDGEFVTVEEKDNNVRVAKEHGQLVVHVIDKQGKENVDVTIPWEVAQALTANTDKDQINVEAAIKALEGVGDMTLVTVTGHDENVRIWIDSNSSDK
;
A
#
# COMPACT_ATOMS: atom_id res chain seq x y z
N MET A 1 -30.14 -56.99 6.69
CA MET A 1 -30.53 -55.57 6.81
C MET A 1 -29.83 -54.80 7.92
N LYS A 2 -28.65 -55.25 8.39
CA LYS A 2 -27.90 -54.56 9.50
C LYS A 2 -26.66 -53.81 9.03
N HIS A 3 -26.22 -53.99 7.78
CA HIS A 3 -25.01 -53.39 7.25
C HIS A 3 -25.22 -52.05 6.54
N THR A 4 -26.45 -51.72 6.12
CA THR A 4 -26.79 -50.49 5.41
C THR A 4 -26.86 -49.23 6.30
N ARG A 5 -27.04 -49.44 7.63
CA ARG A 5 -27.07 -48.30 8.57
C ARG A 5 -25.69 -47.87 9.06
N LEU A 6 -24.70 -48.74 8.97
CA LEU A 6 -23.33 -48.44 9.41
C LEU A 6 -22.55 -47.64 8.36
N THR A 7 -22.84 -47.87 7.08
CA THR A 7 -22.23 -47.14 5.97
C THR A 7 -22.75 -45.70 5.87
N LEU A 8 -23.99 -45.41 6.27
CA LEU A 8 -24.53 -44.05 6.26
C LEU A 8 -23.97 -43.18 7.41
N LEU A 9 -23.61 -43.78 8.54
CA LEU A 9 -23.00 -43.07 9.67
C LEU A 9 -21.53 -42.69 9.40
N LEU A 10 -20.81 -43.48 8.62
CA LEU A 10 -19.41 -43.19 8.26
C LEU A 10 -19.29 -42.08 7.20
N ALA A 11 -20.29 -41.91 6.33
CA ALA A 11 -20.31 -40.85 5.31
C ALA A 11 -20.59 -39.45 5.86
N VAL A 12 -21.24 -39.33 7.01
CA VAL A 12 -21.57 -38.06 7.65
C VAL A 12 -20.40 -37.51 8.49
N LEU A 13 -19.45 -38.36 8.90
CA LEU A 13 -18.27 -37.93 9.68
C LEU A 13 -17.13 -37.37 8.83
N LEU A 14 -17.18 -37.51 7.52
CA LEU A 14 -16.11 -37.00 6.62
C LEU A 14 -16.33 -35.57 6.09
N SER A 15 -17.42 -34.91 6.45
CA SER A 15 -17.78 -33.61 5.86
C SER A 15 -17.53 -32.38 6.75
N ALA A 16 -16.79 -32.49 7.85
CA ALA A 16 -16.57 -31.40 8.78
C ALA A 16 -15.10 -31.07 9.07
N THR A 17 -14.24 -31.20 8.07
CA THR A 17 -12.97 -30.45 8.12
C THR A 17 -13.17 -29.11 7.44
N ALA A 18 -13.82 -28.16 8.13
CA ALA A 18 -13.66 -26.77 7.83
C ALA A 18 -12.17 -26.45 8.05
N VAL A 19 -11.38 -26.53 6.99
CA VAL A 19 -10.03 -25.96 6.98
C VAL A 19 -10.23 -24.47 7.13
N TRP A 20 -10.06 -23.98 8.35
CA TRP A 20 -9.93 -22.56 8.59
C TRP A 20 -8.62 -22.18 7.87
N ALA A 21 -8.74 -21.66 6.67
CA ALA A 21 -7.61 -21.05 5.98
C ALA A 21 -7.17 -19.86 6.84
N LEU A 22 -6.13 -20.05 7.64
CA LEU A 22 -5.46 -18.95 8.32
C LEU A 22 -4.91 -18.07 7.20
N THR A 23 -5.46 -16.89 7.07
CA THR A 23 -4.89 -15.87 6.16
C THR A 23 -3.46 -15.64 6.63
N PRO A 24 -2.45 -15.84 5.79
CA PRO A 24 -1.08 -15.63 6.21
C PRO A 24 -0.89 -14.17 6.61
N GLU A 25 -0.11 -13.94 7.68
CA GLU A 25 0.27 -12.61 8.11
C GLU A 25 0.95 -11.89 6.94
N ARG A 26 0.59 -10.63 6.72
CA ARG A 26 1.18 -9.77 5.70
C ARG A 26 2.16 -8.81 6.36
N TYR A 27 3.25 -8.54 5.69
CA TYR A 27 4.31 -7.66 6.18
C TYR A 27 4.50 -6.51 5.22
N LEU A 28 4.54 -5.30 5.78
CA LEU A 28 5.03 -4.12 5.08
C LEU A 28 6.52 -4.01 5.33
N HIS A 29 7.28 -4.00 4.26
CA HIS A 29 8.72 -3.86 4.29
C HIS A 29 9.13 -2.48 3.81
N VAL A 30 10.11 -1.90 4.49
CA VAL A 30 10.78 -0.68 4.04
C VAL A 30 12.28 -0.95 4.07
N ARG A 31 12.93 -0.73 2.95
CA ARG A 31 14.39 -0.76 2.84
C ARG A 31 14.87 0.59 2.34
N VAL A 32 15.76 1.20 3.10
CA VAL A 32 16.45 2.42 2.72
C VAL A 32 17.94 2.13 2.67
N THR A 33 18.58 2.44 1.56
CA THR A 33 20.02 2.25 1.39
C THR A 33 20.63 3.56 0.90
N ASN A 34 21.74 3.95 1.54
CA ASN A 34 22.56 5.04 1.03
C ASN A 34 23.80 4.45 0.36
N PRO A 35 23.94 4.55 -0.98
CA PRO A 35 25.07 3.99 -1.71
C PRO A 35 26.42 4.63 -1.32
N SER A 36 26.40 5.90 -0.90
CA SER A 36 27.61 6.66 -0.58
C SER A 36 28.15 6.35 0.82
N THR A 37 27.26 6.21 1.82
CA THR A 37 27.65 5.94 3.22
C THR A 37 27.58 4.47 3.58
N HIS A 38 26.99 3.62 2.72
CA HIS A 38 26.69 2.21 2.97
C HIS A 38 25.73 1.99 4.16
N GLU A 39 24.97 3.00 4.51
CA GLU A 39 23.93 2.87 5.51
C GLU A 39 22.76 2.06 4.98
N LEU A 40 22.16 1.27 5.86
CA LEU A 40 21.04 0.40 5.54
C LEU A 40 20.03 0.42 6.68
N VAL A 41 18.82 0.87 6.38
CA VAL A 41 17.67 0.74 7.28
C VAL A 41 16.73 -0.32 6.72
N ARG A 42 16.24 -1.21 7.57
CA ARG A 42 15.23 -2.22 7.26
C ARG A 42 14.12 -2.16 8.29
N VAL A 43 12.91 -2.14 7.80
CA VAL A 43 11.70 -2.28 8.63
C VAL A 43 10.89 -3.45 8.07
N ASN A 44 10.49 -4.36 8.95
CA ASN A 44 9.61 -5.47 8.64
C ASN A 44 8.43 -5.40 9.62
N LEU A 45 7.32 -4.85 9.18
CA LEU A 45 6.19 -4.54 10.04
C LEU A 45 5.01 -5.46 9.70
N PRO A 46 4.60 -6.39 10.62
CA PRO A 46 3.36 -7.14 10.43
C PRO A 46 2.18 -6.16 10.33
N LEU A 47 1.30 -6.33 9.34
CA LEU A 47 0.14 -5.43 9.19
C LEU A 47 -0.80 -5.49 10.38
N SER A 48 -0.98 -6.68 10.97
CA SER A 48 -1.77 -6.86 12.19
C SER A 48 -1.23 -6.06 13.40
N LEU A 49 0.08 -5.82 13.45
CA LEU A 49 0.70 -4.95 14.45
C LEU A 49 0.50 -3.48 14.08
N ALA A 50 0.71 -3.13 12.79
CA ALA A 50 0.53 -1.77 12.30
C ALA A 50 -0.88 -1.25 12.58
N GLU A 51 -1.91 -2.04 12.32
CA GLU A 51 -3.31 -1.70 12.61
C GLU A 51 -3.55 -1.32 14.08
N LYS A 52 -2.86 -1.98 15.00
CA LYS A 52 -3.03 -1.72 16.45
C LYS A 52 -2.21 -0.53 16.93
N VAL A 53 -1.05 -0.31 16.33
CA VAL A 53 -0.09 0.69 16.83
C VAL A 53 -0.35 2.06 16.20
N ILE A 54 -0.66 2.11 14.90
CA ILE A 54 -0.85 3.39 14.17
C ILE A 54 -1.91 4.28 14.80
N PRO A 55 -3.11 3.81 15.19
CA PRO A 55 -4.10 4.65 15.86
C PRO A 55 -3.66 5.17 17.25
N ALA A 56 -2.71 4.46 17.88
CA ALA A 56 -2.19 4.87 19.20
C ALA A 56 -1.07 5.92 19.13
N ILE A 57 -0.53 6.17 17.94
CA ILE A 57 0.50 7.19 17.72
C ILE A 57 -0.17 8.55 17.59
N ASN A 58 0.25 9.49 18.43
CA ASN A 58 -0.19 10.88 18.39
C ASN A 58 1.05 11.77 18.45
N GLU A 59 1.83 11.77 17.38
CA GLU A 59 3.09 12.50 17.31
C GLU A 59 3.24 13.17 15.94
N GLY A 60 3.68 14.42 15.93
CA GLY A 60 3.85 15.19 14.72
C GLY A 60 2.54 15.31 13.92
N GLU A 61 2.61 14.98 12.66
CA GLU A 61 1.48 15.01 11.72
C GLU A 61 0.57 13.77 11.78
N LEU A 62 1.00 12.70 12.46
CA LEU A 62 0.22 11.47 12.63
C LEU A 62 -0.61 11.54 13.91
N ARG A 63 -1.93 11.54 13.77
CA ARG A 63 -2.90 11.55 14.89
C ARG A 63 -4.08 10.65 14.58
N ASP A 64 -4.43 9.78 15.52
CA ASP A 64 -5.58 8.87 15.41
C ASP A 64 -5.57 8.10 14.08
N GLY A 65 -4.40 7.61 13.65
CA GLY A 65 -4.25 6.86 12.40
C GLY A 65 -4.34 7.70 11.12
N LYS A 66 -4.40 9.03 11.23
CA LYS A 66 -4.47 9.96 10.10
C LYS A 66 -3.25 10.86 10.06
N VAL A 67 -2.81 11.21 8.86
CA VAL A 67 -1.70 12.14 8.63
C VAL A 67 -2.23 13.42 8.03
N GLN A 68 -1.81 14.54 8.62
CA GLN A 68 -2.10 15.86 8.07
C GLN A 68 -1.19 16.13 6.87
N VAL A 69 -1.77 16.26 5.70
CA VAL A 69 -1.02 16.46 4.43
C VAL A 69 -1.08 17.92 3.95
N GLY A 70 -1.40 18.85 4.83
CA GLY A 70 -1.56 20.27 4.49
C GLY A 70 -0.36 20.91 3.78
N ASP A 71 0.84 20.39 4.00
CA ASP A 71 2.09 20.85 3.37
C ASP A 71 2.44 20.11 2.07
N PHE A 72 1.73 19.02 1.73
CA PHE A 72 1.83 18.35 0.43
C PHE A 72 1.03 19.09 -0.66
N ARG A 73 0.90 20.38 -0.54
CA ARG A 73 0.36 21.24 -1.59
C ARG A 73 1.44 21.49 -2.63
N ALA A 74 1.53 20.64 -3.63
CA ALA A 74 2.02 21.14 -4.91
C ALA A 74 0.96 22.15 -5.40
N ASP A 75 1.20 23.44 -5.17
CA ASP A 75 0.42 24.56 -5.73
C ASP A 75 -1.13 24.47 -5.63
N ASN A 76 -1.69 24.31 -4.41
CA ASN A 76 -3.14 24.24 -4.15
C ASN A 76 -3.87 22.99 -4.68
N VAL A 77 -3.19 21.92 -4.99
CA VAL A 77 -3.80 20.66 -5.44
C VAL A 77 -4.38 19.89 -4.26
N ASN A 78 -5.67 19.64 -4.26
CA ASN A 78 -6.33 18.79 -3.27
C ASN A 78 -6.28 17.32 -3.71
N ILE A 79 -5.39 16.54 -3.11
CA ILE A 79 -5.17 15.12 -3.44
C ILE A 79 -6.48 14.32 -3.32
N LYS A 80 -7.29 14.59 -2.29
CA LYS A 80 -8.59 13.90 -2.12
C LYS A 80 -9.53 14.16 -3.28
N MET A 81 -9.63 15.40 -3.75
CA MET A 81 -10.49 15.72 -4.89
C MET A 81 -10.02 15.03 -6.17
N ILE A 82 -8.70 14.91 -6.37
CA ILE A 82 -8.14 14.18 -7.50
C ILE A 82 -8.50 12.70 -7.41
N LEU A 83 -8.26 12.06 -6.26
CA LEU A 83 -8.57 10.65 -6.06
C LEU A 83 -10.07 10.37 -6.21
N ASP A 84 -10.93 11.25 -5.69
CA ASP A 84 -12.38 11.13 -5.85
C ASP A 84 -12.80 11.29 -7.32
N ALA A 85 -12.19 12.19 -8.07
CA ALA A 85 -12.45 12.37 -9.51
C ALA A 85 -11.99 11.16 -10.34
N VAL A 86 -10.83 10.59 -10.02
CA VAL A 86 -10.28 9.41 -10.71
C VAL A 86 -11.02 8.13 -10.34
N LYS A 87 -11.74 8.10 -9.21
CA LYS A 87 -12.46 6.92 -8.72
C LYS A 87 -13.40 6.31 -9.76
N THR A 88 -14.14 7.14 -10.48
CA THR A 88 -15.13 6.73 -11.48
C THR A 88 -14.57 6.75 -12.91
N ALA A 89 -13.36 7.24 -13.10
CA ALA A 89 -12.72 7.28 -14.39
C ALA A 89 -12.28 5.87 -14.85
N PRO A 90 -12.37 5.56 -16.15
CA PRO A 90 -11.75 4.35 -16.70
C PRO A 90 -10.23 4.38 -16.53
N ASP A 91 -9.59 3.24 -16.78
CA ASP A 91 -8.13 3.19 -16.86
C ASP A 91 -7.64 4.19 -17.93
N GLY A 92 -6.58 4.88 -17.63
CA GLY A 92 -5.99 5.91 -18.48
C GLY A 92 -5.02 6.82 -17.74
N GLU A 93 -4.38 7.67 -18.51
CA GLU A 93 -3.49 8.70 -18.02
C GLU A 93 -4.28 9.96 -17.67
N PHE A 94 -4.06 10.51 -16.49
CA PHE A 94 -4.81 11.65 -15.99
C PHE A 94 -3.98 12.94 -15.91
N VAL A 95 -2.69 12.78 -15.62
CA VAL A 95 -1.76 13.91 -15.50
C VAL A 95 -0.46 13.53 -16.19
N THR A 96 0.00 14.41 -17.06
CA THR A 96 1.35 14.36 -17.61
C THR A 96 1.89 15.77 -17.56
N VAL A 97 2.98 15.94 -16.82
CA VAL A 97 3.71 17.19 -16.74
C VAL A 97 5.10 16.94 -17.30
N GLU A 98 5.45 17.69 -18.35
CA GLU A 98 6.77 17.66 -18.94
C GLU A 98 7.44 19.01 -18.72
N GLU A 99 8.36 19.05 -17.77
CA GLU A 99 9.17 20.22 -17.49
C GLU A 99 10.59 20.03 -18.03
N LYS A 100 11.40 21.09 -17.94
CA LYS A 100 12.80 21.04 -18.38
C LYS A 100 13.58 19.97 -17.61
N ASP A 101 13.34 19.87 -16.31
CA ASP A 101 14.13 19.08 -15.39
C ASP A 101 13.39 17.84 -14.89
N ASN A 102 12.06 17.79 -15.00
CA ASN A 102 11.23 16.69 -14.46
C ASN A 102 10.15 16.25 -15.45
N ASN A 103 9.80 14.98 -15.38
CA ASN A 103 8.58 14.43 -15.96
C ASN A 103 7.76 13.79 -14.84
N VAL A 104 6.48 14.13 -14.77
CA VAL A 104 5.52 13.52 -13.85
C VAL A 104 4.40 12.88 -14.66
N ARG A 105 4.09 11.64 -14.37
CA ARG A 105 2.97 10.92 -14.97
C ARG A 105 2.12 10.31 -13.87
N VAL A 106 0.80 10.53 -13.93
CA VAL A 106 -0.18 9.90 -13.04
C VAL A 106 -1.21 9.18 -13.90
N ALA A 107 -1.39 7.90 -13.67
CA ALA A 107 -2.31 7.06 -14.43
C ALA A 107 -3.06 6.09 -13.51
N LYS A 108 -4.20 5.60 -13.99
CA LYS A 108 -4.88 4.43 -13.46
C LYS A 108 -4.72 3.30 -14.46
N GLU A 109 -4.11 2.22 -14.04
CA GLU A 109 -3.78 1.09 -14.88
C GLU A 109 -4.09 -0.23 -14.15
N HIS A 110 -4.88 -1.09 -14.78
CA HIS A 110 -5.21 -2.41 -14.25
C HIS A 110 -5.71 -2.41 -12.79
N GLY A 111 -6.51 -1.40 -12.43
CA GLY A 111 -7.00 -1.25 -11.05
C GLY A 111 -5.95 -0.74 -10.05
N GLN A 112 -4.89 -0.11 -10.52
CA GLN A 112 -3.83 0.49 -9.71
C GLN A 112 -3.68 1.97 -10.03
N LEU A 113 -3.36 2.78 -9.02
CA LEU A 113 -2.86 4.13 -9.21
C LEU A 113 -1.34 4.04 -9.40
N VAL A 114 -0.87 4.57 -10.52
CA VAL A 114 0.54 4.57 -10.89
C VAL A 114 1.03 6.01 -10.98
N VAL A 115 2.13 6.30 -10.29
CA VAL A 115 2.80 7.61 -10.37
C VAL A 115 4.26 7.38 -10.71
N HIS A 116 4.72 8.02 -11.77
CA HIS A 116 6.13 8.05 -12.16
C HIS A 116 6.63 9.49 -12.12
N VAL A 117 7.71 9.69 -11.40
CA VAL A 117 8.45 10.95 -11.41
C VAL A 117 9.87 10.67 -11.90
N ILE A 118 10.29 11.31 -12.93
CA ILE A 118 11.63 11.14 -13.53
C ILE A 118 12.33 12.49 -13.49
N ASP A 119 13.41 12.57 -12.73
CA ASP A 119 14.35 13.69 -12.82
C ASP A 119 15.25 13.49 -14.05
N LYS A 120 15.10 14.38 -15.04
CA LYS A 120 15.88 14.34 -16.29
C LYS A 120 17.38 14.59 -16.09
N GLN A 121 17.77 15.09 -14.94
CA GLN A 121 19.17 15.24 -14.55
C GLN A 121 19.74 13.94 -13.94
N GLY A 122 18.90 12.89 -13.83
CA GLY A 122 19.28 11.57 -13.33
C GLY A 122 19.57 11.52 -11.83
N LYS A 123 19.07 12.50 -11.07
CA LYS A 123 19.32 12.57 -9.63
C LYS A 123 18.39 11.64 -8.86
N GLU A 124 17.13 11.56 -9.27
CA GLU A 124 16.13 10.78 -8.57
C GLU A 124 14.99 10.34 -9.50
N ASN A 125 14.57 9.10 -9.38
CA ASN A 125 13.37 8.57 -10.00
C ASN A 125 12.47 7.98 -8.93
N VAL A 126 11.17 8.26 -9.01
CA VAL A 126 10.17 7.73 -8.08
C VAL A 126 9.12 6.95 -8.87
N ASP A 127 8.92 5.70 -8.50
CA ASP A 127 7.85 4.85 -9.00
C ASP A 127 6.93 4.49 -7.84
N VAL A 128 5.65 4.82 -7.95
CA VAL A 128 4.61 4.45 -6.98
C VAL A 128 3.55 3.65 -7.70
N THR A 129 3.21 2.49 -7.13
CA THR A 129 2.11 1.65 -7.60
C THR A 129 1.25 1.25 -6.42
N ILE A 130 0.03 1.74 -6.37
CA ILE A 130 -0.89 1.51 -5.25
C ILE A 130 -2.16 0.86 -5.78
N PRO A 131 -2.61 -0.28 -5.23
CA PRO A 131 -3.93 -0.83 -5.55
C PRO A 131 -5.02 0.22 -5.33
N TRP A 132 -6.01 0.23 -6.21
CA TRP A 132 -7.04 1.27 -6.17
C TRP A 132 -7.80 1.29 -4.83
N GLU A 133 -8.04 0.12 -4.24
CA GLU A 133 -8.68 -0.02 -2.94
C GLU A 133 -7.88 0.68 -1.83
N VAL A 134 -6.56 0.58 -1.86
CA VAL A 134 -5.66 1.26 -0.91
C VAL A 134 -5.68 2.77 -1.13
N ALA A 135 -5.64 3.22 -2.39
CA ALA A 135 -5.74 4.64 -2.72
C ALA A 135 -7.08 5.26 -2.25
N GLN A 136 -8.18 4.52 -2.40
CA GLN A 136 -9.48 4.94 -1.86
C GLN A 136 -9.50 4.98 -0.33
N ALA A 137 -8.88 4.00 0.32
CA ALA A 137 -8.80 3.93 1.78
C ALA A 137 -8.05 5.13 2.36
N LEU A 138 -7.00 5.62 1.70
CA LEU A 138 -6.28 6.83 2.10
C LEU A 138 -7.18 8.07 2.22
N THR A 139 -8.26 8.14 1.44
CA THR A 139 -9.19 9.29 1.45
C THR A 139 -10.47 9.03 2.20
N ALA A 140 -10.64 7.84 2.78
CA ALA A 140 -11.84 7.45 3.50
C ALA A 140 -11.94 8.12 4.87
N ASN A 141 -13.10 8.74 5.16
CA ASN A 141 -13.38 9.35 6.47
C ASN A 141 -12.32 10.38 6.91
N THR A 142 -11.85 11.20 5.99
CA THR A 142 -10.84 12.23 6.23
C THR A 142 -11.36 13.62 5.90
N ASP A 143 -10.81 14.63 6.55
CA ASP A 143 -10.96 16.02 6.15
C ASP A 143 -10.15 16.32 4.87
N LYS A 144 -10.28 17.53 4.34
CA LYS A 144 -9.71 17.93 3.05
C LYS A 144 -8.19 17.78 2.97
N ASP A 145 -7.52 17.95 4.09
CA ASP A 145 -6.06 18.01 4.19
C ASP A 145 -5.49 16.81 4.98
N GLN A 146 -6.24 15.70 5.02
CA GLN A 146 -5.84 14.50 5.75
C GLN A 146 -5.85 13.27 4.85
N ILE A 147 -4.97 12.31 5.15
CA ILE A 147 -5.00 10.95 4.63
C ILE A 147 -5.17 9.95 5.79
N ASN A 148 -5.92 8.89 5.55
CA ASN A 148 -6.21 7.84 6.51
C ASN A 148 -5.24 6.68 6.34
N VAL A 149 -4.16 6.71 7.12
CA VAL A 149 -3.12 5.67 7.06
C VAL A 149 -3.62 4.37 7.67
N GLU A 150 -4.43 4.42 8.73
CA GLU A 150 -5.03 3.23 9.34
C GLU A 150 -5.89 2.46 8.31
N ALA A 151 -6.78 3.16 7.61
CA ALA A 151 -7.62 2.53 6.59
C ALA A 151 -6.80 1.96 5.43
N ALA A 152 -5.72 2.64 5.03
CA ALA A 152 -4.82 2.15 4.00
C ALA A 152 -4.08 0.87 4.43
N ILE A 153 -3.56 0.82 5.65
CA ILE A 153 -2.93 -0.38 6.23
C ILE A 153 -3.91 -1.56 6.21
N LYS A 154 -5.14 -1.34 6.64
CA LYS A 154 -6.18 -2.36 6.62
C LYS A 154 -6.51 -2.84 5.21
N ALA A 155 -6.55 -1.94 4.24
CA ALA A 155 -6.77 -2.31 2.84
C ALA A 155 -5.60 -3.14 2.27
N LEU A 156 -4.38 -2.93 2.75
CA LEU A 156 -3.19 -3.71 2.34
C LEU A 156 -3.25 -5.19 2.76
N GLU A 157 -4.02 -5.56 3.78
CA GLU A 157 -4.16 -6.98 4.18
C GLU A 157 -4.73 -7.85 3.06
N GLY A 158 -5.60 -7.29 2.22
CA GLY A 158 -6.19 -7.98 1.07
C GLY A 158 -5.33 -7.98 -0.19
N VAL A 159 -4.18 -7.29 -0.17
CA VAL A 159 -3.33 -7.12 -1.35
C VAL A 159 -2.34 -8.28 -1.49
N GLY A 160 -2.12 -8.75 -2.71
CA GLY A 160 -1.07 -9.72 -3.04
C GLY A 160 0.35 -9.17 -2.88
N ASP A 161 1.35 -10.01 -3.08
CA ASP A 161 2.75 -9.60 -3.01
C ASP A 161 3.06 -8.58 -4.12
N MET A 162 3.53 -7.39 -3.73
CA MET A 162 3.88 -6.35 -4.69
C MET A 162 4.81 -5.28 -4.09
N THR A 163 5.52 -4.60 -4.97
CA THR A 163 6.25 -3.37 -4.62
C THR A 163 5.30 -2.18 -4.76
N LEU A 164 5.24 -1.36 -3.71
CA LEU A 164 4.38 -0.17 -3.65
C LEU A 164 5.13 1.10 -4.07
N VAL A 165 6.38 1.23 -3.61
CA VAL A 165 7.19 2.41 -3.89
C VAL A 165 8.62 1.98 -4.19
N THR A 166 9.22 2.59 -5.20
CA THR A 166 10.65 2.54 -5.46
C THR A 166 11.13 3.96 -5.69
N VAL A 167 12.13 4.38 -4.92
CA VAL A 167 12.89 5.60 -5.18
C VAL A 167 14.31 5.17 -5.51
N THR A 168 14.81 5.67 -6.62
CA THR A 168 16.20 5.44 -7.04
C THR A 168 16.87 6.78 -7.18
N GLY A 169 17.79 7.08 -6.28
CA GLY A 169 18.49 8.34 -6.22
C GLY A 169 20.00 8.17 -6.14
N HIS A 170 20.71 9.28 -6.25
CA HIS A 170 22.17 9.29 -6.13
C HIS A 170 22.63 8.98 -4.71
N ASP A 171 21.95 9.56 -3.72
CA ASP A 171 22.35 9.47 -2.31
C ASP A 171 21.46 8.49 -1.51
N GLU A 172 20.28 8.16 -2.02
CA GLU A 172 19.34 7.31 -1.31
C GLU A 172 18.51 6.46 -2.28
N ASN A 173 18.35 5.18 -1.96
CA ASN A 173 17.39 4.32 -2.62
C ASN A 173 16.40 3.81 -1.58
N VAL A 174 15.11 3.91 -1.89
CA VAL A 174 14.02 3.43 -1.04
C VAL A 174 13.23 2.37 -1.78
N ARG A 175 12.91 1.29 -1.10
CA ARG A 175 11.94 0.32 -1.57
C ARG A 175 10.93 0.04 -0.47
N ILE A 176 9.65 0.11 -0.83
CA ILE A 176 8.52 -0.25 0.04
C ILE A 176 7.72 -1.32 -0.69
N TRP A 177 7.53 -2.47 -0.04
CA TRP A 177 6.76 -3.58 -0.62
C TRP A 177 5.99 -4.33 0.45
N ILE A 178 5.06 -5.16 -0.01
CA ILE A 178 4.25 -6.02 0.83
C ILE A 178 4.38 -7.46 0.34
N ASP A 179 4.56 -8.38 1.27
CA ASP A 179 4.53 -9.81 1.04
C ASP A 179 4.15 -10.60 2.31
N SER A 180 4.22 -11.92 2.26
CA SER A 180 3.94 -12.81 3.39
C SER A 180 5.20 -13.30 4.11
N ASN A 181 6.39 -12.76 3.82
CA ASN A 181 7.63 -13.14 4.46
C ASN A 181 7.88 -12.27 5.70
N SER A 182 8.26 -12.86 6.81
CA SER A 182 8.55 -12.13 8.05
C SER A 182 9.91 -11.42 8.05
N SER A 183 10.71 -11.57 7.02
CA SER A 183 12.05 -10.99 6.92
C SER A 183 12.37 -10.52 5.51
N ASP A 184 13.02 -9.40 5.42
CA ASP A 184 13.63 -8.88 4.21
C ASP A 184 15.00 -9.57 4.02
N LYS A 185 15.07 -10.54 3.10
CA LYS A 185 16.31 -11.25 2.72
C LYS A 185 16.85 -10.69 1.42
#